data_30bed8ccf9f3c8d7cb6880f17be82773
#
_entry.id   30bed8ccf9f3c8d7cb6880f17be82773
#
_cell.length_a   1.000
_cell.length_b   1.000
_cell.length_c   1.000
_cell.angle_alpha   90.00
_cell.angle_beta   90.00
_cell.angle_gamma   90.00
#
_symmetry.space_group_name_H-M   'P 1'
#
loop_
_entity.id
_entity.type
_entity.pdbx_description
1 polymer ?
#
loop_
_entity_poly.entity_id
_entity_poly.type
_entity_poly.pdbx_seq_one_letter_code
_entity_poly.pdbx_strand_id
1 'polypeptide(L)'
;MPKRTDIESILILGAGPIVIGQACEFDYSGAQACKALKDEGYRVVLVNSNPATIMTDPSMADATYVEPVEWRTVSRIIERERPDALLPTMGGQTALNCALDLVSEGVLEKFGVQMIGASQDAIDKAEDRERFDKAMKAIGLQTPRSAIAHSLEEALQVQSQLRLHKLLERCAGGVLTGRQQNAHTLRPTHQSILAHPRLCLA
;
A
#
# COMPACT_ATOMS: atom_id res chain seq x y z
N MET A 1 -13.18 13.66 18.69
CA MET A 1 -14.44 13.56 17.91
C MET A 1 -15.36 12.61 18.67
N PRO A 2 -16.67 12.80 18.65
CA PRO A 2 -17.56 11.87 19.33
C PRO A 2 -17.50 10.49 18.66
N LYS A 3 -17.65 9.42 19.45
CA LYS A 3 -17.77 8.03 18.99
C LYS A 3 -18.91 7.92 17.97
N ARG A 4 -18.69 7.17 16.88
CA ARG A 4 -19.76 6.80 15.94
C ARG A 4 -20.67 5.76 16.61
N THR A 5 -21.95 6.03 16.62
CA THR A 5 -22.97 5.15 17.24
C THR A 5 -23.68 4.26 16.22
N ASP A 6 -23.39 4.47 14.95
CA ASP A 6 -23.94 3.71 13.81
C ASP A 6 -23.08 2.49 13.42
N ILE A 7 -21.96 2.28 14.12
CA ILE A 7 -21.03 1.16 13.93
C ILE A 7 -20.81 0.50 15.29
N GLU A 8 -20.91 -0.81 15.35
CA GLU A 8 -20.65 -1.62 16.55
C GLU A 8 -19.45 -2.55 16.37
N SER A 9 -19.19 -3.00 15.14
CA SER A 9 -18.15 -3.98 14.81
C SER A 9 -17.26 -3.51 13.65
N ILE A 10 -15.95 -3.72 13.79
CA ILE A 10 -14.96 -3.26 12.82
C ILE A 10 -14.02 -4.40 12.47
N LEU A 11 -13.88 -4.68 11.16
CA LEU A 11 -12.89 -5.59 10.62
C LEU A 11 -11.62 -4.82 10.27
N ILE A 12 -10.49 -5.24 10.83
CA ILE A 12 -9.17 -4.68 10.54
C ILE A 12 -8.40 -5.66 9.65
N LEU A 13 -7.82 -5.14 8.57
CA LEU A 13 -6.89 -5.90 7.73
C LEU A 13 -5.46 -5.60 8.15
N GLY A 14 -4.71 -6.65 8.49
CA GLY A 14 -3.30 -6.58 8.82
C GLY A 14 -2.40 -6.52 7.59
N ALA A 15 -1.10 -6.34 7.84
CA ALA A 15 -0.09 -6.14 6.79
C ALA A 15 0.30 -7.41 6.02
N GLY A 16 -0.20 -8.56 6.43
CA GLY A 16 0.21 -9.83 5.83
C GLY A 16 1.56 -10.33 6.36
N PRO A 17 2.28 -11.15 5.61
CA PRO A 17 3.58 -11.66 6.02
C PRO A 17 4.61 -10.53 6.02
N ILE A 18 5.17 -10.23 7.19
CA ILE A 18 6.21 -9.22 7.36
C ILE A 18 7.55 -9.92 7.37
N VAL A 19 8.48 -9.46 6.53
CA VAL A 19 9.88 -9.87 6.59
C VAL A 19 10.53 -9.18 7.78
N ILE A 20 11.29 -9.94 8.58
CA ILE A 20 11.98 -9.38 9.76
C ILE A 20 12.79 -8.14 9.38
N GLY A 21 12.52 -7.03 10.08
CA GLY A 21 13.16 -5.74 9.85
C GLY A 21 12.47 -4.85 8.82
N GLN A 22 11.38 -5.31 8.17
CA GLN A 22 10.54 -4.49 7.28
C GLN A 22 9.15 -4.31 7.88
N ALA A 23 8.59 -3.12 7.68
CA ALA A 23 7.18 -2.82 7.96
C ALA A 23 6.69 -3.18 9.39
N CYS A 24 7.58 -3.19 10.39
CA CYS A 24 7.19 -3.40 11.80
C CYS A 24 6.28 -2.27 12.31
N GLU A 25 6.32 -1.10 11.68
CA GLU A 25 5.40 0.01 11.92
C GLU A 25 3.95 -0.34 11.63
N PHE A 26 3.67 -1.19 10.65
CA PHE A 26 2.30 -1.62 10.34
C PHE A 26 1.75 -2.57 11.41
N ASP A 27 2.58 -3.47 11.96
CA ASP A 27 2.18 -4.33 13.07
C ASP A 27 1.86 -3.51 14.32
N TYR A 28 2.72 -2.55 14.64
CA TYR A 28 2.47 -1.63 15.74
C TYR A 28 1.21 -0.78 15.52
N SER A 29 1.04 -0.20 14.33
CA SER A 29 -0.14 0.61 14.00
C SER A 29 -1.42 -0.19 14.11
N GLY A 30 -1.42 -1.43 13.61
CA GLY A 30 -2.56 -2.32 13.70
C GLY A 30 -2.88 -2.73 15.14
N ALA A 31 -1.87 -3.04 15.96
CA ALA A 31 -2.05 -3.34 17.38
C ALA A 31 -2.62 -2.14 18.14
N GLN A 32 -2.13 -0.93 17.86
CA GLN A 32 -2.67 0.31 18.46
C GLN A 32 -4.10 0.60 18.01
N ALA A 33 -4.43 0.34 16.73
CA ALA A 33 -5.79 0.48 16.24
C ALA A 33 -6.75 -0.49 16.94
N CYS A 34 -6.37 -1.77 17.09
CA CYS A 34 -7.17 -2.75 17.83
C CYS A 34 -7.43 -2.28 19.26
N LYS A 35 -6.39 -1.85 19.95
CA LYS A 35 -6.50 -1.35 21.33
C LYS A 35 -7.41 -0.13 21.42
N ALA A 36 -7.18 0.89 20.60
CA ALA A 36 -7.96 2.11 20.61
C ALA A 36 -9.45 1.86 20.33
N LEU A 37 -9.76 0.99 19.37
CA LEU A 37 -11.14 0.65 19.02
C LEU A 37 -11.83 -0.17 20.11
N LYS A 38 -11.12 -1.08 20.78
CA LYS A 38 -11.66 -1.81 21.95
C LYS A 38 -11.88 -0.87 23.13
N ASP A 39 -10.97 0.05 23.40
CA ASP A 39 -11.11 1.05 24.47
C ASP A 39 -12.34 1.95 24.23
N GLU A 40 -12.67 2.24 22.96
CA GLU A 40 -13.89 2.94 22.56
C GLU A 40 -15.14 2.05 22.59
N GLY A 41 -14.99 0.74 22.87
CA GLY A 41 -16.09 -0.23 22.99
C GLY A 41 -16.66 -0.72 21.68
N TYR A 42 -15.85 -0.80 20.61
CA TYR A 42 -16.19 -1.51 19.39
C TYR A 42 -15.79 -2.97 19.48
N ARG A 43 -16.56 -3.84 18.85
CA ARG A 43 -16.14 -5.22 18.61
C ARG A 43 -15.11 -5.24 17.47
N VAL A 44 -13.92 -5.76 17.73
CA VAL A 44 -12.81 -5.77 16.77
C VAL A 44 -12.61 -7.19 16.24
N VAL A 45 -12.68 -7.32 14.92
CA VAL A 45 -12.29 -8.52 14.17
C VAL A 45 -11.01 -8.23 13.43
N LEU A 46 -10.01 -9.10 13.54
CA LEU A 46 -8.71 -8.94 12.91
C LEU A 46 -8.41 -10.07 11.94
N VAL A 47 -7.89 -9.73 10.76
CA VAL A 47 -7.31 -10.68 9.80
C VAL A 47 -5.87 -10.32 9.54
N ASN A 48 -4.94 -11.23 9.80
CA ASN A 48 -3.53 -11.08 9.45
C ASN A 48 -2.91 -12.46 9.20
N SER A 49 -2.10 -12.60 8.16
CA SER A 49 -1.48 -13.87 7.81
C SER A 49 -0.25 -14.25 8.63
N ASN A 50 0.31 -13.32 9.40
CA ASN A 50 1.47 -13.60 10.23
C ASN A 50 1.05 -14.01 11.65
N PRO A 51 1.32 -15.26 12.09
CA PRO A 51 0.96 -15.71 13.43
C PRO A 51 1.91 -15.18 14.52
N ALA A 52 3.06 -14.65 14.14
CA ALA A 52 4.13 -14.27 15.06
C ALA A 52 4.24 -12.76 15.29
N THR A 53 3.12 -12.05 15.25
CA THR A 53 3.07 -10.60 15.49
C THR A 53 2.29 -10.28 16.76
N ILE A 54 2.54 -9.09 17.34
CA ILE A 54 1.77 -8.59 18.48
C ILE A 54 0.28 -8.45 18.11
N MET A 55 0.00 -8.05 16.88
CA MET A 55 -1.34 -7.83 16.36
C MET A 55 -2.21 -9.11 16.45
N THR A 56 -1.63 -10.28 16.23
CA THR A 56 -2.35 -11.56 16.26
C THR A 56 -2.45 -12.20 17.64
N ASP A 57 -1.97 -11.52 18.69
CA ASP A 57 -2.20 -11.95 20.06
C ASP A 57 -3.72 -12.04 20.34
N PRO A 58 -4.22 -13.15 20.91
CA PRO A 58 -5.64 -13.33 21.19
C PRO A 58 -6.28 -12.24 22.07
N SER A 59 -5.48 -11.50 22.82
CA SER A 59 -5.98 -10.40 23.67
C SER A 59 -6.24 -9.10 22.87
N MET A 60 -5.67 -8.98 21.65
CA MET A 60 -5.75 -7.75 20.86
C MET A 60 -7.11 -7.51 20.22
N ALA A 61 -7.76 -8.57 19.72
CA ALA A 61 -9.06 -8.46 19.07
C ALA A 61 -10.07 -9.41 19.71
N ASP A 62 -11.36 -9.20 19.47
CA ASP A 62 -12.43 -10.07 19.94
C ASP A 62 -12.51 -11.35 19.10
N ALA A 63 -12.09 -11.25 17.83
CA ALA A 63 -11.90 -12.41 16.95
C ALA A 63 -10.66 -12.19 16.09
N THR A 64 -9.72 -13.13 16.11
CA THR A 64 -8.47 -13.07 15.33
C THR A 64 -8.44 -14.22 14.33
N TYR A 65 -8.24 -13.89 13.07
CA TYR A 65 -8.08 -14.82 11.96
C TYR A 65 -6.65 -14.78 11.45
N VAL A 66 -5.92 -15.87 11.61
CA VAL A 66 -4.58 -16.06 11.06
C VAL A 66 -4.73 -16.72 9.69
N GLU A 67 -5.10 -15.93 8.71
CA GLU A 67 -5.46 -16.37 7.37
C GLU A 67 -4.86 -15.42 6.31
N PRO A 68 -4.73 -15.86 5.05
CA PRO A 68 -4.27 -15.00 3.97
C PRO A 68 -5.12 -13.73 3.82
N VAL A 69 -4.45 -12.57 3.70
CA VAL A 69 -5.11 -11.28 3.45
C VAL A 69 -5.40 -11.18 1.96
N GLU A 70 -6.41 -11.92 1.52
CA GLU A 70 -6.92 -11.93 0.14
C GLU A 70 -8.45 -11.85 0.15
N TRP A 71 -9.02 -11.29 -0.90
CA TRP A 71 -10.44 -10.99 -0.94
C TRP A 71 -11.35 -12.22 -0.76
N ARG A 72 -10.96 -13.41 -1.26
CA ARG A 72 -11.75 -14.64 -1.13
C ARG A 72 -11.85 -15.12 0.32
N THR A 73 -10.72 -15.10 1.03
CA THR A 73 -10.66 -15.48 2.43
C THR A 73 -11.38 -14.46 3.30
N VAL A 74 -11.09 -13.18 3.07
CA VAL A 74 -11.72 -12.07 3.81
C VAL A 74 -13.22 -12.01 3.56
N SER A 75 -13.70 -12.31 2.35
CA SER A 75 -15.15 -12.41 2.05
C SER A 75 -15.85 -13.44 2.91
N ARG A 76 -15.24 -14.62 3.14
CA ARG A 76 -15.81 -15.65 4.02
C ARG A 76 -15.84 -15.20 5.49
N ILE A 77 -14.82 -14.46 5.92
CA ILE A 77 -14.77 -13.89 7.27
C ILE A 77 -15.85 -12.82 7.43
N ILE A 78 -16.03 -11.93 6.44
CA ILE A 78 -17.11 -10.94 6.41
C ILE A 78 -18.49 -11.62 6.48
N GLU A 79 -18.68 -12.69 5.72
CA GLU A 79 -19.93 -13.47 5.74
C GLU A 79 -20.25 -14.05 7.12
N ARG A 80 -19.22 -14.53 7.82
CA ARG A 80 -19.34 -15.13 9.15
C ARG A 80 -19.53 -14.10 10.26
N GLU A 81 -18.67 -13.05 10.26
CA GLU A 81 -18.56 -12.09 11.36
C GLU A 81 -19.51 -10.90 11.22
N ARG A 82 -19.96 -10.62 9.99
CA ARG A 82 -20.87 -9.51 9.66
C ARG A 82 -20.44 -8.18 10.28
N PRO A 83 -19.21 -7.71 10.05
CA PRO A 83 -18.77 -6.43 10.57
C PRO A 83 -19.52 -5.28 9.89
N ASP A 84 -19.78 -4.19 10.62
CA ASP A 84 -20.40 -2.99 10.07
C ASP A 84 -19.40 -2.19 9.24
N ALA A 85 -18.12 -2.24 9.59
CA ALA A 85 -17.09 -1.49 8.91
C ALA A 85 -15.81 -2.29 8.66
N LEU A 86 -15.09 -1.90 7.60
CA LEU A 86 -13.77 -2.39 7.21
C LEU A 86 -12.74 -1.27 7.34
N LEU A 87 -11.66 -1.52 8.09
CA LEU A 87 -10.51 -0.63 8.23
C LEU A 87 -9.27 -1.21 7.54
N PRO A 88 -8.95 -0.81 6.29
CA PRO A 88 -7.84 -1.37 5.53
C PRO A 88 -6.52 -0.60 5.73
N THR A 89 -6.55 0.60 6.29
CA THR A 89 -5.41 1.53 6.28
C THR A 89 -4.28 1.16 7.23
N MET A 90 -4.47 0.14 8.08
CA MET A 90 -3.47 -0.30 9.05
C MET A 90 -2.53 -1.40 8.53
N GLY A 91 -2.82 -1.99 7.38
CA GLY A 91 -2.09 -3.15 6.85
C GLY A 91 -1.23 -2.87 5.60
N GLY A 92 -0.97 -1.60 5.29
CA GLY A 92 -0.17 -1.21 4.13
C GLY A 92 -0.78 -1.65 2.80
N GLN A 93 0.07 -1.82 1.78
CA GLN A 93 -0.37 -2.11 0.41
C GLN A 93 -1.18 -3.41 0.29
N THR A 94 -0.82 -4.45 1.05
CA THR A 94 -1.54 -5.73 1.02
C THR A 94 -3.00 -5.56 1.43
N ALA A 95 -3.24 -4.81 2.51
CA ALA A 95 -4.60 -4.57 2.99
C ALA A 95 -5.39 -3.63 2.07
N LEU A 96 -4.73 -2.60 1.51
CA LEU A 96 -5.35 -1.67 0.56
C LEU A 96 -5.78 -2.39 -0.72
N ASN A 97 -4.91 -3.22 -1.31
CA ASN A 97 -5.24 -4.02 -2.49
C ASN A 97 -6.40 -4.98 -2.20
N CYS A 98 -6.36 -5.69 -1.07
CA CYS A 98 -7.44 -6.57 -0.66
C CYS A 98 -8.78 -5.83 -0.52
N ALA A 99 -8.76 -4.61 0.03
CA ALA A 99 -9.96 -3.80 0.18
C ALA A 99 -10.53 -3.34 -1.18
N LEU A 100 -9.67 -2.95 -2.12
CA LEU A 100 -10.07 -2.62 -3.48
C LEU A 100 -10.67 -3.81 -4.21
N ASP A 101 -10.06 -5.00 -4.05
CA ASP A 101 -10.60 -6.25 -4.60
C ASP A 101 -11.98 -6.59 -4.00
N LEU A 102 -12.17 -6.43 -2.68
CA LEU A 102 -13.47 -6.63 -2.03
C LEU A 102 -14.55 -5.68 -2.55
N VAL A 103 -14.17 -4.44 -2.87
CA VAL A 103 -15.09 -3.48 -3.50
C VAL A 103 -15.42 -3.90 -4.93
N SER A 104 -14.41 -4.22 -5.74
CA SER A 104 -14.60 -4.59 -7.15
C SER A 104 -15.44 -5.85 -7.33
N GLU A 105 -15.33 -6.81 -6.41
CA GLU A 105 -16.11 -8.04 -6.37
C GLU A 105 -17.51 -7.86 -5.72
N GLY A 106 -17.84 -6.64 -5.31
CA GLY A 106 -19.13 -6.29 -4.71
C GLY A 106 -19.37 -6.90 -3.32
N VAL A 107 -18.35 -7.39 -2.65
CA VAL A 107 -18.48 -8.07 -1.34
C VAL A 107 -18.96 -7.10 -0.28
N LEU A 108 -18.38 -5.90 -0.23
CA LEU A 108 -18.74 -4.90 0.78
C LEU A 108 -20.20 -4.46 0.62
N GLU A 109 -20.65 -4.26 -0.61
CA GLU A 109 -22.04 -3.90 -0.91
C GLU A 109 -23.01 -5.03 -0.53
N LYS A 110 -22.68 -6.27 -0.91
CA LYS A 110 -23.48 -7.46 -0.61
C LYS A 110 -23.75 -7.64 0.88
N PHE A 111 -22.78 -7.35 1.72
CA PHE A 111 -22.90 -7.54 3.16
C PHE A 111 -23.14 -6.24 3.94
N GLY A 112 -23.23 -5.11 3.27
CA GLY A 112 -23.50 -3.81 3.89
C GLY A 112 -22.33 -3.26 4.71
N VAL A 113 -21.10 -3.65 4.38
CA VAL A 113 -19.88 -3.26 5.12
C VAL A 113 -19.38 -1.92 4.62
N GLN A 114 -19.26 -0.94 5.51
CA GLN A 114 -18.76 0.39 5.18
C GLN A 114 -17.22 0.43 5.27
N MET A 115 -16.54 0.91 4.22
CA MET A 115 -15.10 1.19 4.31
C MET A 115 -14.86 2.48 5.09
N ILE A 116 -13.99 2.41 6.12
CA ILE A 116 -13.62 3.54 6.98
C ILE A 116 -12.09 3.79 6.92
N GLY A 117 -11.68 4.97 7.34
CA GLY A 117 -10.27 5.40 7.28
C GLY A 117 -9.89 6.02 5.94
N ALA A 118 -10.22 5.38 4.82
CA ALA A 118 -10.07 5.93 3.47
C ALA A 118 -11.20 5.43 2.57
N SER A 119 -11.64 6.25 1.63
CA SER A 119 -12.58 5.83 0.59
C SER A 119 -11.83 5.15 -0.56
N GLN A 120 -12.54 4.32 -1.33
CA GLN A 120 -11.98 3.70 -2.54
C GLN A 120 -11.32 4.73 -3.46
N ASP A 121 -12.01 5.83 -3.77
CA ASP A 121 -11.48 6.89 -4.64
C ASP A 121 -10.20 7.54 -4.08
N ALA A 122 -10.11 7.68 -2.74
CA ALA A 122 -8.91 8.20 -2.10
C ALA A 122 -7.73 7.23 -2.21
N ILE A 123 -7.97 5.93 -2.03
CA ILE A 123 -6.96 4.88 -2.18
C ILE A 123 -6.49 4.83 -3.64
N ASP A 124 -7.42 4.77 -4.60
CA ASP A 124 -7.09 4.75 -6.03
C ASP A 124 -6.28 5.98 -6.46
N LYS A 125 -6.64 7.17 -5.96
CA LYS A 125 -5.88 8.40 -6.26
C LYS A 125 -4.48 8.40 -5.64
N ALA A 126 -4.33 7.81 -4.45
CA ALA A 126 -3.03 7.73 -3.79
C ALA A 126 -2.10 6.70 -4.44
N GLU A 127 -2.65 5.59 -4.93
CA GLU A 127 -1.89 4.49 -5.50
C GLU A 127 -1.55 4.68 -6.98
N ASP A 128 -2.45 5.31 -7.74
CA ASP A 128 -2.23 5.59 -9.16
C ASP A 128 -1.50 6.91 -9.35
N ARG A 129 -0.26 6.84 -9.85
CA ARG A 129 0.59 8.02 -10.03
C ARG A 129 0.01 9.07 -10.97
N GLU A 130 -0.67 8.66 -12.02
CA GLU A 130 -1.27 9.59 -12.97
C GLU A 130 -2.47 10.31 -12.35
N ARG A 131 -3.31 9.57 -11.62
CA ARG A 131 -4.45 10.14 -10.87
C ARG A 131 -3.96 11.07 -9.76
N PHE A 132 -2.90 10.67 -9.04
CA PHE A 132 -2.27 11.51 -8.02
C PHE A 132 -1.72 12.81 -8.62
N ASP A 133 -0.95 12.73 -9.71
CA ASP A 133 -0.37 13.91 -10.37
C ASP A 133 -1.47 14.87 -10.85
N LYS A 134 -2.53 14.34 -11.47
CA LYS A 134 -3.71 15.13 -11.86
C LYS A 134 -4.38 15.80 -10.67
N ALA A 135 -4.56 15.07 -9.56
CA ALA A 135 -5.16 15.61 -8.35
C ALA A 135 -4.32 16.72 -7.74
N MET A 136 -2.99 16.55 -7.67
CA MET A 136 -2.07 17.59 -7.14
C MET A 136 -2.08 18.84 -8.01
N LYS A 137 -2.02 18.68 -9.34
CA LYS A 137 -2.09 19.80 -10.28
C LYS A 137 -3.42 20.56 -10.19
N ALA A 138 -4.52 19.86 -9.97
CA ALA A 138 -5.83 20.47 -9.83
C ALA A 138 -5.95 21.41 -8.62
N ILE A 139 -5.21 21.15 -7.56
CA ILE A 139 -5.14 22.00 -6.34
C ILE A 139 -3.96 22.98 -6.36
N GLY A 140 -3.24 23.11 -7.52
CA GLY A 140 -2.16 24.03 -7.70
C GLY A 140 -0.81 23.62 -7.09
N LEU A 141 -0.67 22.37 -6.64
CA LEU A 141 0.61 21.85 -6.15
C LEU A 141 1.49 21.37 -7.29
N GLN A 142 2.80 21.59 -7.12
CA GLN A 142 3.80 21.11 -8.07
C GLN A 142 4.22 19.69 -7.72
N THR A 143 4.24 18.82 -8.71
CA THR A 143 4.78 17.47 -8.63
C THR A 143 6.11 17.38 -9.39
N PRO A 144 6.98 16.44 -9.06
CA PRO A 144 8.16 16.15 -9.86
C PRO A 144 7.77 15.83 -11.30
N ARG A 145 8.60 16.24 -12.26
CA ARG A 145 8.40 15.86 -13.66
C ARG A 145 8.57 14.36 -13.79
N SER A 146 7.49 13.66 -14.07
CA SER A 146 7.45 12.21 -14.23
C SER A 146 6.59 11.83 -15.44
N ALA A 147 6.86 10.69 -16.02
CA ALA A 147 6.03 10.10 -17.05
C ALA A 147 6.09 8.57 -16.94
N ILE A 148 5.02 7.92 -17.36
CA ILE A 148 4.92 6.47 -17.43
C ILE A 148 5.22 6.05 -18.87
N ALA A 149 6.06 5.05 -19.04
CA ALA A 149 6.39 4.47 -20.34
C ALA A 149 6.06 2.99 -20.33
N HIS A 150 5.33 2.53 -21.35
CA HIS A 150 4.94 1.12 -21.53
C HIS A 150 5.79 0.40 -22.58
N SER A 151 6.60 1.15 -23.34
CA SER A 151 7.52 0.62 -24.35
C SER A 151 8.91 1.22 -24.21
N LEU A 152 9.91 0.56 -24.83
CA LEU A 152 11.27 1.08 -24.88
C LEU A 152 11.33 2.42 -25.61
N GLU A 153 10.57 2.55 -26.71
CA GLU A 153 10.55 3.77 -27.52
C GLU A 153 9.99 4.97 -26.71
N GLU A 154 8.87 4.74 -26.01
CA GLU A 154 8.29 5.74 -25.09
C GLU A 154 9.27 6.10 -23.98
N ALA A 155 9.96 5.13 -23.38
CA ALA A 155 10.95 5.37 -22.33
C ALA A 155 12.09 6.26 -22.82
N LEU A 156 12.60 6.04 -24.04
CA LEU A 156 13.63 6.88 -24.65
C LEU A 156 13.14 8.31 -24.96
N GLN A 157 11.89 8.46 -25.41
CA GLN A 157 11.29 9.76 -25.63
C GLN A 157 11.14 10.53 -24.30
N VAL A 158 10.59 9.87 -23.26
CA VAL A 158 10.46 10.44 -21.92
C VAL A 158 11.82 10.83 -21.35
N GLN A 159 12.83 9.97 -21.48
CA GLN A 159 14.20 10.27 -21.06
C GLN A 159 14.73 11.57 -21.69
N SER A 160 14.52 11.74 -22.99
CA SER A 160 14.97 12.93 -23.71
C SER A 160 14.24 14.20 -23.24
N GLN A 161 12.93 14.10 -22.98
CA GLN A 161 12.11 15.22 -22.51
C GLN A 161 12.44 15.63 -21.08
N LEU A 162 12.67 14.67 -20.18
CA LEU A 162 12.98 14.92 -18.77
C LEU A 162 14.45 15.32 -18.53
N ARG A 163 15.32 15.27 -19.55
CA ARG A 163 16.77 15.51 -19.42
C ARG A 163 17.46 14.65 -18.35
N LEU A 164 16.94 13.47 -18.10
CA LEU A 164 17.46 12.53 -17.10
C LEU A 164 18.93 12.14 -17.33
N HIS A 165 19.39 12.21 -18.58
CA HIS A 165 20.79 11.95 -18.94
C HIS A 165 21.76 12.84 -18.14
N LYS A 166 21.44 14.12 -17.95
CA LYS A 166 22.29 15.06 -17.18
C LYS A 166 22.31 14.75 -15.68
N LEU A 167 21.26 14.13 -15.14
CA LEU A 167 21.20 13.76 -13.72
C LEU A 167 22.03 12.50 -13.46
N LEU A 168 21.95 11.51 -14.33
CA LEU A 168 22.77 10.29 -14.26
C LEU A 168 24.24 10.59 -14.47
N GLU A 169 24.61 11.47 -15.38
CA GLU A 169 25.99 11.93 -15.55
C GLU A 169 26.51 12.70 -14.32
N ARG A 170 25.68 13.53 -13.70
CA ARG A 170 26.04 14.24 -12.46
C ARG A 170 26.22 13.28 -11.28
N CYS A 171 25.33 12.30 -11.13
CA CYS A 171 25.46 11.29 -10.08
C CYS A 171 26.66 10.35 -10.35
N ALA A 172 26.89 9.96 -11.60
CA ALA A 172 28.07 9.17 -11.99
C ALA A 172 29.37 9.97 -11.84
N GLY A 173 29.36 11.24 -12.19
CA GLY A 173 30.53 12.13 -12.03
C GLY A 173 30.89 12.42 -10.58
N GLY A 174 29.91 12.52 -9.68
CA GLY A 174 30.14 12.71 -8.25
C GLY A 174 30.67 11.47 -7.53
N VAL A 175 30.42 10.29 -8.05
CA VAL A 175 30.95 9.02 -7.51
C VAL A 175 32.34 8.70 -8.05
N LEU A 176 32.70 9.21 -9.24
CA LEU A 176 34.00 8.92 -9.88
C LEU A 176 35.17 9.77 -9.35
N THR A 177 34.90 10.90 -8.68
CA THR A 177 35.96 11.70 -8.06
C THR A 177 36.46 11.16 -6.72
N GLY A 178 35.81 10.12 -6.16
CA GLY A 178 36.21 9.49 -4.89
C GLY A 178 36.95 8.14 -4.98
N ARG A 179 37.01 7.49 -6.15
CA ARG A 179 37.71 6.20 -6.35
C ARG A 179 38.10 5.98 -7.82
N GLN A 180 39.20 6.51 -8.22
CA GLN A 180 39.91 6.03 -9.42
C GLN A 180 40.60 4.69 -9.09
N GLN A 181 39.85 3.59 -9.04
CA GLN A 181 40.36 2.23 -9.27
C GLN A 181 39.14 1.29 -9.38
N ASN A 182 38.99 0.63 -10.52
CA ASN A 182 37.99 -0.37 -10.94
C ASN A 182 36.80 0.10 -11.76
N ALA A 183 37.03 0.91 -12.79
CA ALA A 183 36.02 1.35 -13.76
C ALA A 183 35.85 0.41 -14.97
N HIS A 184 35.88 -0.92 -14.79
CA HIS A 184 35.71 -1.84 -15.93
C HIS A 184 34.52 -2.81 -15.86
N THR A 185 33.65 -2.74 -14.85
CA THR A 185 32.62 -3.80 -14.69
C THR A 185 31.21 -3.33 -14.37
N LEU A 186 30.83 -2.09 -14.63
CA LEU A 186 29.44 -1.68 -14.51
C LEU A 186 29.01 -0.79 -15.68
N ARG A 187 28.91 -1.39 -16.87
CA ARG A 187 27.94 -0.95 -17.84
C ARG A 187 26.62 -1.63 -17.45
N PRO A 188 25.57 -0.91 -17.05
CA PRO A 188 24.23 -1.52 -17.01
C PRO A 188 23.91 -1.88 -18.47
N THR A 189 23.92 -3.16 -18.77
CA THR A 189 23.42 -3.66 -20.04
C THR A 189 21.95 -3.27 -20.11
N HIS A 190 21.51 -2.77 -21.27
CA HIS A 190 20.12 -2.40 -21.57
C HIS A 190 19.09 -3.45 -21.15
N GLN A 191 19.50 -4.69 -20.91
CA GLN A 191 18.66 -5.81 -20.49
C GLN A 191 18.25 -5.77 -19.00
N SER A 192 18.99 -5.11 -18.10
CA SER A 192 18.62 -5.03 -16.68
C SER A 192 17.50 -4.02 -16.38
N ILE A 193 17.25 -3.09 -17.30
CA ILE A 193 16.18 -2.09 -17.18
C ILE A 193 14.83 -2.67 -17.61
N LEU A 194 14.84 -3.70 -18.47
CA LEU A 194 13.63 -4.29 -19.03
C LEU A 194 13.03 -5.43 -18.18
N ALA A 195 13.69 -5.86 -17.10
CA ALA A 195 13.25 -6.98 -16.28
C ALA A 195 12.15 -6.65 -15.26
N HIS A 196 11.78 -5.38 -15.10
CA HIS A 196 10.67 -4.98 -14.24
C HIS A 196 9.52 -4.39 -15.07
N PRO A 197 8.33 -5.00 -15.04
CA PRO A 197 7.18 -4.56 -15.84
C PRO A 197 6.58 -3.21 -15.41
N ARG A 198 7.15 -2.51 -14.43
CA ARG A 198 6.72 -1.17 -14.00
C ARG A 198 7.93 -0.34 -13.57
N LEU A 199 8.68 0.20 -14.51
CA LEU A 199 9.66 1.23 -14.20
C LEU A 199 8.98 2.59 -14.21
N CYS A 200 8.83 3.16 -13.03
CA CYS A 200 8.48 4.55 -12.88
C CYS A 200 9.78 5.37 -12.83
N LEU A 201 10.02 6.16 -13.84
CA LEU A 201 11.06 7.18 -13.83
C LEU A 201 10.49 8.43 -13.15
N ALA A 202 10.96 8.70 -11.94
CA ALA A 202 10.70 9.96 -11.25
C ALA A 202 11.85 10.94 -11.49
#